data_6b97cfe24ed6417bf4167326afd1e866
#
_entry.id   6b97cfe24ed6417bf4167326afd1e866
#
_cell.length_a   1.000
_cell.length_b   1.000
_cell.length_c   1.000
_cell.angle_alpha   90.00
_cell.angle_beta   90.00
_cell.angle_gamma   90.00
#
_symmetry.space_group_name_H-M   'P 1'
#
loop_
_entity.id
_entity.type
_entity.pdbx_description
1 polymer ?
#
loop_
_entity_poly.entity_id
_entity_poly.type
_entity_poly.pdbx_seq_one_letter_code
_entity_poly.pdbx_strand_id
1 'polypeptide(L)'
;MYQALLTAGSRIGRLPQAPDESANIFCRRSVFESTLREAARRQEGVDWRTGHVDDVIIDGGIAGGLVVDGVGQLADVVVVATGKNSHLGDALRGPAEGGLCGFSSVSRSYRSRNPGDGCDLPVPSVVEGPDYLSMVMPSDSGHHSLLFTYPASNRDFRRLRDGLAFDRAAAAVPNLSPWRDPARYEPVSDPVVAGNLTNTYRHQGPARGVAPASGLFFIGDAVTTLNPAYGLYLSLAFPHAVHLMARLADPGSDFGQISAELDEWAEQHIYPWYLDHVRQDESILRRLTGGELDLAQPVTADVVCSAAAVDPTLMSLVGPYLALLAGPDILDGATPRVRRLLADGWRPIGSGPPSATVIG
;
A
#
# COMPACT_ATOMS: atom_id res chain seq x y z
N MET A 1 -2.06 -3.08 -20.88
CA MET A 1 -1.67 -2.25 -19.71
C MET A 1 -0.17 -2.31 -19.40
N TYR A 2 0.41 -3.47 -19.13
CA TYR A 2 1.84 -3.62 -18.80
C TYR A 2 2.78 -2.92 -19.83
N GLN A 3 2.62 -3.21 -21.12
CA GLN A 3 3.41 -2.55 -22.18
C GLN A 3 3.21 -1.03 -22.22
N ALA A 4 1.99 -0.55 -21.96
CA ALA A 4 1.72 0.89 -21.93
C ALA A 4 2.43 1.59 -20.76
N LEU A 5 2.52 0.95 -19.60
CA LEU A 5 3.28 1.46 -18.46
C LEU A 5 4.78 1.49 -18.76
N LEU A 6 5.32 0.47 -19.40
CA LEU A 6 6.73 0.46 -19.83
C LEU A 6 7.02 1.56 -20.86
N THR A 7 6.13 1.74 -21.84
CA THR A 7 6.23 2.82 -22.83
C THR A 7 6.18 4.21 -22.18
N ALA A 8 5.41 4.36 -21.09
CA ALA A 8 5.36 5.58 -20.28
C ALA A 8 6.59 5.77 -19.36
N GLY A 9 7.60 4.89 -19.46
CA GLY A 9 8.87 5.01 -18.75
C GLY A 9 8.88 4.34 -17.36
N SER A 10 7.84 3.55 -17.02
CA SER A 10 7.81 2.78 -15.78
C SER A 10 8.97 1.78 -15.72
N ARG A 11 9.45 1.51 -14.52
CA ARG A 11 10.59 0.61 -14.30
C ARG A 11 10.11 -0.73 -13.77
N ILE A 12 10.83 -1.76 -14.14
CA ILE A 12 10.67 -3.10 -13.59
C ILE A 12 11.76 -3.32 -12.56
N GLY A 13 11.37 -3.63 -11.33
CA GLY A 13 12.27 -4.14 -10.31
C GLY A 13 11.98 -5.60 -10.05
N ARG A 14 13.01 -6.41 -9.96
CA ARG A 14 12.91 -7.80 -9.51
C ARG A 14 13.48 -7.90 -8.10
N LEU A 15 12.76 -8.57 -7.22
CA LEU A 15 13.29 -8.92 -5.91
C LEU A 15 14.36 -9.99 -6.09
N PRO A 16 15.51 -9.91 -5.39
CA PRO A 16 16.46 -10.98 -5.36
C PRO A 16 15.76 -12.29 -4.96
N GLN A 17 16.01 -13.37 -5.71
CA GLN A 17 15.45 -14.71 -5.47
C GLN A 17 13.91 -14.82 -5.69
N ALA A 18 13.23 -13.79 -6.19
CA ALA A 18 11.87 -13.95 -6.66
C ALA A 18 11.84 -14.75 -7.98
N PRO A 19 10.79 -15.52 -8.26
CA PRO A 19 10.63 -16.19 -9.53
C PRO A 19 10.78 -15.24 -10.72
N ASP A 20 11.34 -15.71 -11.83
CA ASP A 20 11.60 -14.89 -13.02
C ASP A 20 10.34 -14.18 -13.58
N GLU A 21 9.17 -14.72 -13.29
CA GLU A 21 7.87 -14.18 -13.71
C GLU A 21 7.36 -13.04 -12.82
N SER A 22 7.97 -12.85 -11.63
CA SER A 22 7.55 -11.78 -10.71
C SER A 22 8.29 -10.48 -11.02
N ALA A 23 7.55 -9.40 -11.15
CA ALA A 23 8.11 -8.07 -11.37
C ALA A 23 7.31 -7.01 -10.63
N ASN A 24 8.00 -6.15 -9.89
CA ASN A 24 7.42 -4.94 -9.35
C ASN A 24 7.49 -3.83 -10.40
N ILE A 25 6.40 -3.10 -10.58
CA ILE A 25 6.37 -1.92 -11.46
C ILE A 25 6.51 -0.67 -10.59
N PHE A 26 7.53 0.11 -10.89
CA PHE A 26 7.76 1.39 -10.23
C PHE A 26 7.43 2.53 -11.18
N CYS A 27 6.44 3.34 -10.80
CA CYS A 27 6.08 4.56 -11.52
C CYS A 27 5.40 5.54 -10.58
N ARG A 28 5.40 6.81 -10.96
CA ARG A 28 4.60 7.81 -10.26
C ARG A 28 3.11 7.49 -10.39
N ARG A 29 2.36 7.78 -9.33
CA ARG A 29 0.91 7.60 -9.30
C ARG A 29 0.22 8.25 -10.51
N SER A 30 0.65 9.47 -10.88
CA SER A 30 0.10 10.18 -12.03
C SER A 30 0.28 9.44 -13.35
N VAL A 31 1.44 8.79 -13.57
CA VAL A 31 1.72 7.97 -14.77
C VAL A 31 0.85 6.73 -14.77
N PHE A 32 0.75 6.05 -13.63
CA PHE A 32 -0.09 4.86 -13.48
C PHE A 32 -1.57 5.17 -13.76
N GLU A 33 -2.12 6.18 -13.07
CA GLU A 33 -3.53 6.57 -13.22
C GLU A 33 -3.85 7.09 -14.63
N SER A 34 -2.95 7.89 -15.25
CA SER A 34 -3.17 8.36 -16.62
C SER A 34 -3.16 7.23 -17.64
N THR A 35 -2.28 6.24 -17.46
CA THR A 35 -2.21 5.06 -18.32
C THR A 35 -3.47 4.22 -18.23
N LEU A 36 -3.97 3.98 -17.00
CA LEU A 36 -5.22 3.26 -16.78
C LEU A 36 -6.42 3.99 -17.36
N ARG A 37 -6.51 5.30 -17.11
CA ARG A 37 -7.59 6.15 -17.65
C ARG A 37 -7.63 6.12 -19.17
N GLU A 38 -6.47 6.20 -19.80
CA GLU A 38 -6.39 6.13 -21.25
C GLU A 38 -6.78 4.75 -21.79
N ALA A 39 -6.38 3.67 -21.11
CA ALA A 39 -6.81 2.32 -21.46
C ALA A 39 -8.33 2.15 -21.32
N ALA A 40 -8.91 2.65 -20.23
CA ALA A 40 -10.36 2.59 -20.01
C ALA A 40 -11.14 3.38 -21.04
N ARG A 41 -10.66 4.57 -21.43
CA ARG A 41 -11.31 5.41 -22.47
C ARG A 41 -11.32 4.78 -23.86
N ARG A 42 -10.35 3.93 -24.15
CA ARG A 42 -10.27 3.19 -25.43
C ARG A 42 -11.04 1.89 -25.43
N GLN A 43 -11.50 1.45 -24.26
CA GLN A 43 -12.23 0.20 -24.14
C GLN A 43 -13.64 0.38 -24.71
N GLU A 44 -14.01 -0.43 -25.70
CA GLU A 44 -15.37 -0.47 -26.22
C GLU A 44 -16.37 -0.84 -25.13
N GLY A 45 -17.52 -0.18 -25.13
CA GLY A 45 -18.57 -0.38 -24.11
C GLY A 45 -18.34 0.37 -22.79
N VAL A 46 -17.25 1.13 -22.65
CA VAL A 46 -16.99 1.99 -21.49
C VAL A 46 -17.36 3.44 -21.80
N ASP A 47 -18.37 3.97 -21.10
CA ASP A 47 -18.75 5.38 -21.16
C ASP A 47 -18.14 6.13 -19.96
N TRP A 48 -17.23 7.05 -20.24
CA TRP A 48 -16.52 7.82 -19.22
C TRP A 48 -17.24 9.13 -18.92
N ARG A 49 -17.73 9.29 -17.70
CA ARG A 49 -18.42 10.50 -17.23
C ARG A 49 -17.68 11.14 -16.06
N THR A 50 -17.76 12.46 -15.97
CA THR A 50 -17.25 13.24 -14.84
C THR A 50 -18.42 13.89 -14.13
N GLY A 51 -18.53 13.72 -12.81
CA GLY A 51 -19.58 14.30 -11.98
C GLY A 51 -19.35 13.94 -10.53
N HIS A 52 -20.08 14.57 -9.63
CA HIS A 52 -20.11 14.20 -8.22
C HIS A 52 -21.19 13.14 -8.01
N VAL A 53 -20.81 12.00 -7.41
CA VAL A 53 -21.77 10.97 -7.03
C VAL A 53 -22.29 11.31 -5.64
N ASP A 54 -23.58 11.66 -5.56
CA ASP A 54 -24.22 12.11 -4.34
C ASP A 54 -24.70 10.93 -3.50
N ASP A 55 -25.28 9.90 -4.13
CA ASP A 55 -25.83 8.75 -3.43
C ASP A 55 -26.03 7.53 -4.36
N VAL A 56 -26.33 6.38 -3.76
CA VAL A 56 -26.77 5.15 -4.43
C VAL A 56 -28.30 5.10 -4.41
N ILE A 57 -28.93 4.85 -5.54
CA ILE A 57 -30.39 4.64 -5.63
C ILE A 57 -30.68 3.23 -5.14
N ILE A 58 -31.42 3.11 -4.03
CA ILE A 58 -31.88 1.82 -3.48
C ILE A 58 -33.40 1.79 -3.47
N ASP A 59 -33.97 0.76 -4.06
CA ASP A 59 -35.40 0.49 -4.01
C ASP A 59 -35.65 -0.97 -3.64
N GLY A 60 -36.44 -1.20 -2.58
CA GLY A 60 -36.77 -2.54 -2.10
C GLY A 60 -35.53 -3.43 -1.75
N GLY A 61 -34.39 -2.83 -1.38
CA GLY A 61 -33.15 -3.57 -1.09
C GLY A 61 -32.33 -3.92 -2.34
N ILE A 62 -32.65 -3.32 -3.48
CA ILE A 62 -31.94 -3.50 -4.76
C ILE A 62 -31.30 -2.16 -5.15
N ALA A 63 -30.03 -2.21 -5.58
CA ALA A 63 -29.38 -1.05 -6.16
C ALA A 63 -29.88 -0.84 -7.61
N GLY A 64 -30.46 0.33 -7.85
CA GLY A 64 -31.04 0.69 -9.16
C GLY A 64 -30.23 1.76 -9.90
N GLY A 65 -29.11 2.21 -9.35
CA GLY A 65 -28.28 3.22 -9.98
C GLY A 65 -27.62 4.20 -9.00
N LEU A 66 -27.27 5.37 -9.50
CA LEU A 66 -26.58 6.44 -8.78
C LEU A 66 -27.30 7.77 -8.96
N VAL A 67 -27.18 8.66 -7.97
CA VAL A 67 -27.47 10.08 -8.13
C VAL A 67 -26.16 10.79 -8.44
N VAL A 68 -26.07 11.44 -9.60
CA VAL A 68 -24.89 12.18 -10.05
C VAL A 68 -25.26 13.62 -10.32
N ASP A 69 -24.65 14.57 -9.60
CA ASP A 69 -24.97 16.01 -9.69
C ASP A 69 -26.50 16.28 -9.56
N GLY A 70 -27.15 15.58 -8.62
CA GLY A 70 -28.60 15.66 -8.36
C GLY A 70 -29.49 14.94 -9.37
N VAL A 71 -28.94 14.22 -10.37
CA VAL A 71 -29.69 13.53 -11.42
C VAL A 71 -29.52 12.01 -11.29
N GLY A 72 -30.66 11.28 -11.26
CA GLY A 72 -30.64 9.81 -11.23
C GLY A 72 -30.09 9.22 -12.53
N GLN A 73 -29.17 8.28 -12.39
CA GLN A 73 -28.60 7.46 -13.46
C GLN A 73 -28.90 5.99 -13.12
N LEU A 74 -29.70 5.34 -13.94
CA LEU A 74 -30.09 3.93 -13.72
C LEU A 74 -28.97 2.97 -14.11
N ALA A 75 -28.82 1.90 -13.35
CA ALA A 75 -27.89 0.81 -13.61
C ALA A 75 -28.38 -0.47 -12.92
N ASP A 76 -28.08 -1.62 -13.51
CA ASP A 76 -28.39 -2.95 -12.94
C ASP A 76 -27.42 -3.33 -11.81
N VAL A 77 -26.20 -2.79 -11.87
CA VAL A 77 -25.12 -3.03 -10.91
C VAL A 77 -24.40 -1.72 -10.61
N VAL A 78 -24.09 -1.50 -9.35
CA VAL A 78 -23.28 -0.38 -8.87
C VAL A 78 -22.03 -0.92 -8.19
N VAL A 79 -20.84 -0.49 -8.64
CA VAL A 79 -19.57 -0.84 -8.02
C VAL A 79 -18.91 0.41 -7.45
N VAL A 80 -18.75 0.45 -6.12
CA VAL A 80 -18.12 1.55 -5.40
C VAL A 80 -16.63 1.29 -5.26
N ALA A 81 -15.81 2.01 -6.03
CA ALA A 81 -14.36 1.99 -6.01
C ALA A 81 -13.77 3.37 -5.66
N THR A 82 -14.48 4.14 -4.84
CA THR A 82 -14.23 5.56 -4.57
C THR A 82 -13.17 5.81 -3.49
N GLY A 83 -12.57 4.73 -2.96
CA GLY A 83 -11.48 4.81 -1.99
C GLY A 83 -11.92 5.05 -0.55
N LYS A 84 -10.95 5.21 0.33
CA LYS A 84 -11.15 5.25 1.80
C LYS A 84 -11.90 6.44 2.34
N ASN A 85 -11.92 7.54 1.62
CA ASN A 85 -12.54 8.79 2.09
C ASN A 85 -13.99 8.97 1.59
N SER A 86 -14.50 7.99 0.87
CA SER A 86 -15.87 8.01 0.39
C SER A 86 -16.83 7.57 1.50
N HIS A 87 -17.96 8.25 1.60
CA HIS A 87 -19.08 7.88 2.46
C HIS A 87 -20.23 7.26 1.69
N LEU A 88 -20.02 7.03 0.38
CA LEU A 88 -21.04 6.46 -0.50
C LEU A 88 -21.43 5.05 -0.03
N GLY A 89 -22.69 4.86 0.29
CA GLY A 89 -23.22 3.59 0.79
C GLY A 89 -22.86 3.24 2.25
N ASP A 90 -22.29 4.17 3.02
CA ASP A 90 -21.90 3.92 4.42
C ASP A 90 -23.04 3.42 5.30
N ALA A 91 -24.25 3.95 5.10
CA ALA A 91 -25.45 3.53 5.85
C ALA A 91 -25.87 2.08 5.60
N LEU A 92 -25.34 1.44 4.53
CA LEU A 92 -25.67 0.08 4.13
C LEU A 92 -24.62 -0.93 4.62
N ARG A 93 -23.58 -0.49 5.29
CA ARG A 93 -22.46 -1.30 5.73
C ARG A 93 -22.26 -1.27 7.24
N GLY A 94 -21.70 -2.32 7.78
CA GLY A 94 -21.19 -2.37 9.15
C GLY A 94 -19.97 -1.44 9.37
N PRO A 95 -19.53 -1.27 10.62
CA PRO A 95 -18.34 -0.50 10.93
C PRO A 95 -17.08 -1.14 10.30
N ALA A 96 -16.09 -0.31 9.99
CA ALA A 96 -14.77 -0.81 9.63
C ALA A 96 -14.04 -1.30 10.89
N GLU A 97 -13.28 -2.38 10.73
CA GLU A 97 -12.26 -2.80 11.71
C GLU A 97 -11.01 -1.93 11.58
N GLY A 98 -10.22 -1.84 12.66
CA GLY A 98 -8.94 -1.13 12.67
C GLY A 98 -9.06 0.36 12.91
N GLY A 99 -8.11 1.11 12.36
CA GLY A 99 -8.02 2.54 12.60
C GLY A 99 -6.64 3.12 12.30
N LEU A 100 -6.24 4.15 13.07
CA LEU A 100 -4.94 4.79 12.89
C LEU A 100 -3.79 3.82 13.16
N CYS A 101 -2.84 3.73 12.23
CA CYS A 101 -1.65 2.89 12.38
C CYS A 101 -0.52 3.55 13.22
N GLY A 102 -0.73 4.77 13.69
CA GLY A 102 0.23 5.46 14.55
C GLY A 102 1.41 6.14 13.85
N PHE A 103 1.47 6.09 12.52
CA PHE A 103 2.53 6.68 11.72
C PHE A 103 2.12 7.96 11.01
N SER A 104 3.13 8.79 10.75
CA SER A 104 3.11 9.85 9.75
C SER A 104 4.30 9.68 8.83
N SER A 105 4.20 10.22 7.63
CA SER A 105 5.32 10.22 6.69
C SER A 105 5.50 11.59 6.05
N VAL A 106 6.71 11.85 5.58
CA VAL A 106 7.04 12.98 4.74
C VAL A 106 7.91 12.51 3.60
N SER A 107 7.58 12.91 2.39
CA SER A 107 8.30 12.53 1.18
C SER A 107 8.61 13.73 0.32
N ARG A 108 9.70 13.66 -0.43
CA ARG A 108 10.06 14.63 -1.46
C ARG A 108 10.49 13.91 -2.73
N SER A 109 10.01 14.40 -3.88
CA SER A 109 10.34 13.82 -5.18
C SER A 109 11.51 14.56 -5.82
N TYR A 110 12.35 13.77 -6.50
CA TYR A 110 13.55 14.22 -7.22
C TYR A 110 13.52 13.65 -8.63
N ARG A 111 14.27 14.29 -9.52
CA ARG A 111 14.48 13.84 -10.90
C ARG A 111 15.96 13.87 -11.23
N SER A 112 16.45 12.89 -11.99
CA SER A 112 17.79 12.90 -12.56
C SER A 112 17.96 14.08 -13.52
N ARG A 113 19.11 14.74 -13.44
CA ARG A 113 19.51 15.80 -14.39
C ARG A 113 19.90 15.25 -15.75
N ASN A 114 20.29 13.98 -15.82
CA ASN A 114 20.66 13.31 -17.05
C ASN A 114 19.54 12.36 -17.48
N PRO A 115 18.78 12.67 -18.56
CA PRO A 115 17.81 11.74 -19.10
C PRO A 115 18.53 10.46 -19.56
N GLY A 116 18.29 9.36 -18.94
CA GLY A 116 18.96 8.08 -19.21
C GLY A 116 19.73 7.51 -18.02
N ASP A 117 20.12 8.33 -17.06
CA ASP A 117 20.54 7.82 -15.76
C ASP A 117 19.33 7.22 -15.05
N GLY A 118 19.08 5.96 -15.31
CA GLY A 118 18.12 5.22 -14.56
C GLY A 118 18.53 5.19 -13.08
N CYS A 119 17.54 5.20 -12.20
CA CYS A 119 17.78 4.89 -10.80
C CYS A 119 18.08 3.39 -10.71
N ASP A 120 19.34 2.98 -10.77
CA ASP A 120 19.77 1.58 -10.71
C ASP A 120 19.73 1.02 -9.27
N LEU A 121 18.80 1.50 -8.48
CA LEU A 121 18.58 0.95 -7.16
C LEU A 121 18.11 -0.49 -7.25
N PRO A 122 18.78 -1.39 -6.57
CA PRO A 122 18.14 -2.62 -6.19
C PRO A 122 17.02 -2.25 -5.22
N VAL A 123 15.76 -2.48 -5.58
CA VAL A 123 14.52 -2.47 -4.77
C VAL A 123 14.48 -1.52 -3.57
N PRO A 124 13.33 -0.97 -3.18
CA PRO A 124 13.25 0.11 -2.19
C PRO A 124 14.13 -0.18 -0.98
N SER A 125 15.21 0.60 -0.88
CA SER A 125 16.13 0.51 0.25
C SER A 125 15.42 1.13 1.45
N VAL A 126 14.95 0.29 2.35
CA VAL A 126 14.40 0.71 3.65
C VAL A 126 15.50 0.59 4.69
N VAL A 127 15.71 1.65 5.45
CA VAL A 127 16.61 1.64 6.60
C VAL A 127 15.86 2.14 7.83
N GLU A 128 15.87 1.33 8.87
CA GLU A 128 15.33 1.69 10.17
C GLU A 128 16.37 2.51 10.95
N GLY A 129 15.99 3.70 11.39
CA GLY A 129 16.68 4.47 12.42
C GLY A 129 16.11 4.15 13.81
N PRO A 130 16.62 4.75 14.89
CA PRO A 130 16.10 4.49 16.23
C PRO A 130 14.63 4.85 16.44
N ASP A 131 14.14 5.86 15.70
CA ASP A 131 12.80 6.44 15.86
C ASP A 131 12.16 6.87 14.54
N TYR A 132 12.64 6.33 13.40
CA TYR A 132 12.09 6.54 12.07
C TYR A 132 12.47 5.40 11.12
N LEU A 133 11.74 5.32 10.01
CA LEU A 133 12.13 4.58 8.82
C LEU A 133 12.50 5.56 7.71
N SER A 134 13.51 5.26 6.92
CA SER A 134 13.86 5.98 5.70
C SER A 134 13.81 5.07 4.50
N MET A 135 13.36 5.60 3.36
CA MET A 135 13.18 4.79 2.15
C MET A 135 13.49 5.60 0.90
N VAL A 136 14.08 4.93 -0.09
CA VAL A 136 14.17 5.42 -1.47
C VAL A 136 13.18 4.65 -2.31
N MET A 137 12.30 5.37 -3.00
CA MET A 137 11.30 4.81 -3.90
C MET A 137 11.62 5.22 -5.33
N PRO A 138 12.18 4.32 -6.15
CA PRO A 138 12.40 4.59 -7.57
C PRO A 138 11.06 4.76 -8.28
N SER A 139 11.08 5.52 -9.38
CA SER A 139 9.90 5.77 -10.21
C SER A 139 10.28 5.78 -11.70
N ASP A 140 9.33 6.18 -12.54
CA ASP A 140 9.50 6.31 -13.97
C ASP A 140 10.43 7.47 -14.36
N SER A 141 11.02 7.38 -15.55
CA SER A 141 11.68 8.49 -16.24
C SER A 141 12.72 9.27 -15.40
N GLY A 142 13.54 8.53 -14.64
CA GLY A 142 14.59 9.11 -13.79
C GLY A 142 14.06 9.80 -12.52
N HIS A 143 12.77 9.67 -12.20
CA HIS A 143 12.22 10.15 -10.95
C HIS A 143 12.42 9.13 -9.83
N HIS A 144 12.51 9.64 -8.62
CA HIS A 144 12.46 8.85 -7.37
C HIS A 144 11.93 9.73 -6.24
N SER A 145 11.51 9.11 -5.16
CA SER A 145 11.11 9.82 -3.95
C SER A 145 11.94 9.34 -2.76
N LEU A 146 12.32 10.28 -1.91
CA LEU A 146 12.89 10.01 -0.59
C LEU A 146 11.79 10.16 0.44
N LEU A 147 11.74 9.26 1.39
CA LEU A 147 10.67 9.15 2.37
C LEU A 147 11.23 8.96 3.78
N PHE A 148 10.65 9.66 4.74
CA PHE A 148 10.74 9.38 6.17
C PHE A 148 9.36 8.98 6.69
N THR A 149 9.27 7.85 7.39
CA THR A 149 8.10 7.42 8.14
C THR A 149 8.47 7.38 9.61
N TYR A 150 7.66 7.96 10.47
CA TYR A 150 7.97 8.15 11.88
C TYR A 150 6.70 8.04 12.73
N PRO A 151 6.83 7.73 14.04
CA PRO A 151 5.69 7.75 14.97
C PRO A 151 4.98 9.11 14.92
N ALA A 152 3.67 9.13 14.75
CA ALA A 152 2.88 10.37 14.65
C ALA A 152 2.99 11.25 15.92
N SER A 153 3.38 10.65 17.05
CA SER A 153 3.70 11.33 18.31
C SER A 153 5.01 12.12 18.25
N ASN A 154 5.96 11.74 17.37
CA ASN A 154 7.24 12.45 17.21
C ASN A 154 7.06 13.72 16.39
N ARG A 155 6.85 14.84 17.09
CA ARG A 155 6.55 16.15 16.46
C ARG A 155 7.77 16.81 15.83
N ASP A 156 8.97 16.39 16.15
CA ASP A 156 10.21 17.00 15.64
C ASP A 156 10.36 16.78 14.14
N PHE A 157 9.90 15.66 13.62
CA PHE A 157 9.85 15.39 12.17
C PHE A 157 8.95 16.36 11.37
N ARG A 158 8.11 17.16 12.02
CA ARG A 158 7.35 18.22 11.34
C ARG A 158 8.24 19.28 10.69
N ARG A 159 9.48 19.42 11.14
CA ARG A 159 10.48 20.30 10.52
C ARG A 159 10.79 19.91 9.07
N LEU A 160 10.65 18.63 8.73
CA LEU A 160 10.89 18.12 7.37
C LEU A 160 9.85 18.57 6.33
N ARG A 161 8.85 19.36 6.73
CA ARG A 161 7.97 20.09 5.80
C ARG A 161 8.70 21.21 5.05
N ASP A 162 9.78 21.72 5.62
CA ASP A 162 10.68 22.66 4.96
C ASP A 162 11.64 21.90 4.04
N GLY A 163 11.76 22.36 2.77
CA GLY A 163 12.55 21.67 1.76
C GLY A 163 14.04 21.62 2.08
N LEU A 164 14.59 22.67 2.70
CA LEU A 164 16.01 22.70 3.10
C LEU A 164 16.27 21.78 4.29
N ALA A 165 15.34 21.76 5.26
CA ALA A 165 15.42 20.82 6.38
C ALA A 165 15.32 19.39 5.91
N PHE A 166 14.41 19.07 4.96
CA PHE A 166 14.30 17.76 4.36
C PHE A 166 15.60 17.33 3.67
N ASP A 167 16.18 18.21 2.85
CA ASP A 167 17.42 17.92 2.12
C ASP A 167 18.61 17.68 3.08
N ARG A 168 18.70 18.45 4.15
CA ARG A 168 19.73 18.21 5.20
C ARG A 168 19.52 16.85 5.88
N ALA A 169 18.29 16.55 6.26
CA ALA A 169 17.94 15.27 6.86
C ALA A 169 18.28 14.10 5.93
N ALA A 170 17.88 14.18 4.66
CA ALA A 170 18.19 13.15 3.67
C ALA A 170 19.71 13.01 3.43
N ALA A 171 20.48 14.09 3.53
CA ALA A 171 21.94 14.03 3.43
C ALA A 171 22.60 13.33 4.63
N ALA A 172 21.99 13.41 5.81
CA ALA A 172 22.51 12.78 7.01
C ALA A 172 22.26 11.27 7.06
N VAL A 173 21.35 10.74 6.25
CA VAL A 173 20.98 9.31 6.24
C VAL A 173 21.70 8.58 5.09
N PRO A 174 22.57 7.59 5.38
CA PRO A 174 23.46 6.98 4.38
C PRO A 174 22.75 6.39 3.16
N ASN A 175 21.57 5.78 3.33
CA ASN A 175 20.83 5.22 2.19
C ASN A 175 20.11 6.29 1.34
N LEU A 176 19.84 7.47 1.88
CA LEU A 176 19.20 8.57 1.15
C LEU A 176 20.20 9.53 0.50
N SER A 177 21.35 9.72 1.16
CA SER A 177 22.35 10.73 0.77
C SER A 177 22.77 10.67 -0.70
N PRO A 178 23.03 9.51 -1.33
CA PRO A 178 23.42 9.43 -2.74
C PRO A 178 22.32 9.90 -3.70
N TRP A 179 21.06 9.81 -3.28
CA TRP A 179 19.86 10.06 -4.10
C TRP A 179 19.38 11.50 -4.05
N ARG A 180 20.02 12.33 -3.24
CA ARG A 180 19.77 13.76 -3.17
C ARG A 180 20.95 14.60 -3.65
N ASP A 181 22.03 13.99 -4.16
CA ASP A 181 23.19 14.69 -4.67
C ASP A 181 22.77 15.76 -5.70
N PRO A 182 22.96 17.06 -5.44
CA PRO A 182 22.50 18.13 -6.32
C PRO A 182 23.26 18.17 -7.67
N ALA A 183 24.40 17.51 -7.79
CA ALA A 183 25.08 17.36 -9.06
C ALA A 183 24.35 16.36 -10.00
N ARG A 184 23.61 15.41 -9.45
CA ARG A 184 22.91 14.35 -10.18
C ARG A 184 21.41 14.53 -10.21
N TYR A 185 20.84 15.07 -9.16
CA TYR A 185 19.39 15.13 -8.96
C TYR A 185 18.93 16.54 -8.60
N GLU A 186 17.71 16.87 -8.98
CA GLU A 186 17.04 18.09 -8.59
C GLU A 186 15.68 17.76 -7.92
N PRO A 187 15.29 18.49 -6.88
CA PRO A 187 13.97 18.34 -6.32
C PRO A 187 12.92 18.85 -7.29
N VAL A 188 11.83 18.09 -7.46
CA VAL A 188 10.72 18.45 -8.36
C VAL A 188 9.40 18.66 -7.60
N SER A 189 9.45 18.55 -6.26
CA SER A 189 8.33 18.89 -5.40
C SER A 189 8.80 19.53 -4.10
N ASP A 190 7.89 20.23 -3.44
CA ASP A 190 8.02 20.49 -2.01
C ASP A 190 7.82 19.18 -1.23
N PRO A 191 8.28 19.11 0.04
CA PRO A 191 7.96 17.98 0.89
C PRO A 191 6.45 17.81 1.09
N VAL A 192 5.95 16.60 0.86
CA VAL A 192 4.54 16.22 1.02
C VAL A 192 4.39 15.38 2.28
N VAL A 193 3.49 15.80 3.15
CA VAL A 193 3.21 15.10 4.42
C VAL A 193 1.96 14.25 4.28
N ALA A 194 2.04 13.00 4.69
CA ALA A 194 0.91 12.11 4.90
C ALA A 194 0.78 11.82 6.40
N GLY A 195 -0.35 12.18 6.96
CA GLY A 195 -0.73 11.89 8.35
C GLY A 195 -2.05 11.13 8.40
N ASN A 196 -2.45 10.72 9.61
CA ASN A 196 -3.66 9.95 9.81
C ASN A 196 -3.71 8.69 8.92
N LEU A 197 -2.55 8.02 8.82
CA LEU A 197 -2.46 6.75 8.11
C LEU A 197 -3.25 5.70 8.86
N THR A 198 -3.99 4.87 8.11
CA THR A 198 -4.91 3.88 8.68
C THR A 198 -4.68 2.51 8.09
N ASN A 199 -4.87 1.48 8.91
CA ASN A 199 -5.15 0.13 8.48
C ASN A 199 -6.61 -0.17 8.81
N THR A 200 -7.44 -0.40 7.81
CA THR A 200 -8.86 -0.71 8.01
C THR A 200 -9.31 -1.83 7.09
N TYR A 201 -10.27 -2.61 7.56
CA TYR A 201 -10.98 -3.60 6.77
C TYR A 201 -12.49 -3.47 7.00
N ARG A 202 -13.30 -3.65 5.97
CA ARG A 202 -14.74 -3.49 6.04
C ARG A 202 -15.44 -4.47 5.10
N HIS A 203 -16.41 -5.21 5.61
CA HIS A 203 -17.23 -6.11 4.83
C HIS A 203 -18.09 -5.40 3.78
N GLN A 204 -18.64 -6.17 2.84
CA GLN A 204 -19.53 -5.67 1.81
C GLN A 204 -20.76 -4.98 2.43
N GLY A 205 -21.44 -5.63 3.34
CA GLY A 205 -22.70 -5.17 3.94
C GLY A 205 -22.64 -4.93 5.46
N PRO A 206 -23.78 -4.95 6.13
CA PRO A 206 -23.88 -4.67 7.57
C PRO A 206 -23.22 -5.72 8.45
N ALA A 207 -22.99 -6.93 7.93
CA ALA A 207 -22.26 -8.00 8.56
C ALA A 207 -21.60 -8.88 7.50
N ARG A 208 -20.69 -9.75 7.93
CA ARG A 208 -20.02 -10.73 7.08
C ARG A 208 -21.04 -11.57 6.28
N GLY A 209 -20.82 -11.68 4.97
CA GLY A 209 -21.65 -12.47 4.08
C GLY A 209 -23.06 -11.92 3.87
N VAL A 210 -23.36 -10.72 4.37
CA VAL A 210 -24.63 -10.04 4.16
C VAL A 210 -24.47 -8.94 3.14
N ALA A 211 -25.24 -8.99 2.04
CA ALA A 211 -25.21 -7.96 1.01
C ALA A 211 -25.66 -6.59 1.54
N PRO A 212 -25.05 -5.49 1.11
CA PRO A 212 -25.49 -4.13 1.45
C PRO A 212 -26.85 -3.81 0.81
N ALA A 213 -26.97 -4.15 -0.45
CA ALA A 213 -28.18 -4.23 -1.28
C ALA A 213 -27.84 -5.13 -2.47
N SER A 214 -28.84 -5.79 -3.03
CA SER A 214 -28.62 -6.60 -4.24
C SER A 214 -28.12 -5.72 -5.38
N GLY A 215 -27.02 -6.07 -6.03
CA GLY A 215 -26.40 -5.27 -7.10
C GLY A 215 -25.48 -4.13 -6.66
N LEU A 216 -25.20 -3.98 -5.35
CA LEU A 216 -24.22 -3.02 -4.85
C LEU A 216 -22.97 -3.75 -4.32
N PHE A 217 -21.80 -3.36 -4.82
CA PHE A 217 -20.53 -3.95 -4.46
C PHE A 217 -19.47 -2.89 -4.11
N PHE A 218 -18.55 -3.22 -3.19
CA PHE A 218 -17.43 -2.37 -2.80
C PHE A 218 -16.11 -3.07 -3.12
N ILE A 219 -15.13 -2.34 -3.67
CA ILE A 219 -13.80 -2.89 -4.01
C ILE A 219 -12.68 -1.92 -3.66
N GLY A 220 -11.45 -2.44 -3.62
CA GLY A 220 -10.24 -1.65 -3.36
C GLY A 220 -10.24 -1.00 -1.98
N ASP A 221 -9.81 0.27 -1.90
CA ASP A 221 -9.70 1.00 -0.63
C ASP A 221 -11.06 1.27 0.05
N ALA A 222 -12.17 1.00 -0.62
CA ALA A 222 -13.49 0.97 0.01
C ALA A 222 -13.70 -0.27 0.90
N VAL A 223 -12.88 -1.32 0.73
CA VAL A 223 -12.89 -2.56 1.54
C VAL A 223 -11.70 -2.59 2.49
N THR A 224 -10.49 -2.37 2.00
CA THR A 224 -9.31 -2.37 2.84
C THR A 224 -8.38 -1.22 2.52
N THR A 225 -7.94 -0.55 3.56
CA THR A 225 -6.89 0.48 3.47
C THR A 225 -5.72 0.02 4.33
N LEU A 226 -4.52 0.09 3.78
CA LEU A 226 -3.29 -0.27 4.46
C LEU A 226 -2.35 0.93 4.53
N ASN A 227 -1.41 0.89 5.47
CA ASN A 227 -0.33 1.87 5.54
C ASN A 227 0.41 1.92 4.19
N PRO A 228 0.41 3.07 3.50
CA PRO A 228 0.95 3.19 2.14
C PRO A 228 2.47 2.95 2.04
N ALA A 229 3.18 2.93 3.16
CA ALA A 229 4.62 2.64 3.19
C ALA A 229 4.97 1.27 2.61
N TYR A 230 4.04 0.32 2.64
CA TYR A 230 4.26 -1.03 2.08
C TYR A 230 3.96 -1.14 0.58
N GLY A 231 3.21 -0.21 -0.01
CA GLY A 231 2.94 -0.16 -1.45
C GLY A 231 2.00 -1.25 -1.99
N LEU A 232 1.25 -1.96 -1.15
CA LEU A 232 0.49 -3.17 -1.53
C LEU A 232 -0.93 -2.92 -2.01
N TYR A 233 -1.50 -1.77 -1.76
CA TYR A 233 -2.94 -1.50 -1.95
C TYR A 233 -3.45 -1.79 -3.38
N LEU A 234 -2.71 -1.42 -4.43
CA LEU A 234 -3.13 -1.74 -5.80
C LEU A 234 -3.02 -3.23 -6.12
N SER A 235 -2.00 -3.89 -5.58
CA SER A 235 -1.79 -5.34 -5.78
C SER A 235 -2.89 -6.19 -5.13
N LEU A 236 -3.58 -5.67 -4.11
CA LEU A 236 -4.76 -6.31 -3.52
C LEU A 236 -6.06 -5.89 -4.22
N ALA A 237 -6.17 -4.62 -4.64
CA ALA A 237 -7.39 -4.10 -5.25
C ALA A 237 -7.68 -4.70 -6.64
N PHE A 238 -6.64 -4.93 -7.47
CA PHE A 238 -6.85 -5.49 -8.81
C PHE A 238 -7.38 -6.93 -8.81
N PRO A 239 -6.80 -7.89 -8.07
CA PRO A 239 -7.37 -9.24 -7.98
C PRO A 239 -8.81 -9.24 -7.46
N HIS A 240 -9.13 -8.34 -6.50
CA HIS A 240 -10.48 -8.18 -5.99
C HIS A 240 -11.47 -7.74 -7.09
N ALA A 241 -11.09 -6.74 -7.88
CA ALA A 241 -11.89 -6.28 -9.00
C ALA A 241 -12.05 -7.37 -10.08
N VAL A 242 -10.98 -8.10 -10.40
CA VAL A 242 -11.02 -9.21 -11.37
C VAL A 242 -11.94 -10.33 -10.87
N HIS A 243 -11.89 -10.66 -9.58
CA HIS A 243 -12.80 -11.66 -9.00
C HIS A 243 -14.26 -11.23 -9.13
N LEU A 244 -14.61 -10.00 -8.75
CA LEU A 244 -15.96 -9.47 -8.93
C LEU A 244 -16.42 -9.54 -10.39
N MET A 245 -15.59 -9.07 -11.32
CA MET A 245 -15.93 -9.09 -12.75
C MET A 245 -16.16 -10.51 -13.30
N ALA A 246 -15.37 -11.49 -12.85
CA ALA A 246 -15.56 -12.87 -13.23
C ALA A 246 -16.92 -13.41 -12.75
N ARG A 247 -17.33 -13.07 -11.51
CA ARG A 247 -18.64 -13.49 -10.97
C ARG A 247 -19.80 -12.80 -11.68
N LEU A 248 -19.69 -11.50 -11.99
CA LEU A 248 -20.70 -10.76 -12.72
C LEU A 248 -20.87 -11.24 -14.18
N ALA A 249 -19.86 -11.85 -14.75
CA ALA A 249 -19.91 -12.39 -16.11
C ALA A 249 -20.68 -13.73 -16.22
N ASP A 250 -20.92 -14.42 -15.10
CA ASP A 250 -21.66 -15.69 -15.09
C ASP A 250 -23.16 -15.45 -15.32
N PRO A 251 -23.76 -16.03 -16.38
CA PRO A 251 -25.19 -15.86 -16.66
C PRO A 251 -26.05 -16.42 -15.52
N GLY A 252 -27.00 -15.61 -15.04
CA GLY A 252 -27.96 -16.03 -14.02
C GLY A 252 -27.44 -15.98 -12.58
N SER A 253 -26.30 -15.31 -12.34
CA SER A 253 -25.79 -15.11 -11.00
C SER A 253 -26.72 -14.26 -10.13
N ASP A 254 -26.92 -14.68 -8.88
CA ASP A 254 -27.62 -13.92 -7.86
C ASP A 254 -26.66 -12.87 -7.26
N PHE A 255 -27.01 -11.59 -7.33
CA PHE A 255 -26.18 -10.51 -6.82
C PHE A 255 -25.97 -10.56 -5.29
N GLY A 256 -26.95 -11.09 -4.55
CA GLY A 256 -26.78 -11.34 -3.11
C GLY A 256 -25.75 -12.42 -2.84
N GLN A 257 -25.75 -13.50 -3.62
CA GLN A 257 -24.76 -14.57 -3.56
C GLN A 257 -23.38 -14.05 -3.94
N ILE A 258 -23.26 -13.26 -5.02
CA ILE A 258 -21.97 -12.65 -5.42
C ILE A 258 -21.40 -11.80 -4.28
N SER A 259 -22.23 -11.05 -3.55
CA SER A 259 -21.77 -10.22 -2.43
C SER A 259 -21.18 -11.07 -1.29
N ALA A 260 -21.82 -12.20 -0.96
CA ALA A 260 -21.30 -13.13 0.05
C ALA A 260 -19.99 -13.80 -0.40
N GLU A 261 -19.91 -14.24 -1.67
CA GLU A 261 -18.70 -14.82 -2.25
C GLU A 261 -17.55 -13.81 -2.34
N LEU A 262 -17.84 -12.54 -2.60
CA LEU A 262 -16.85 -11.47 -2.62
C LEU A 262 -16.29 -11.19 -1.22
N ASP A 263 -17.14 -11.21 -0.18
CA ASP A 263 -16.70 -11.13 1.21
C ASP A 263 -15.82 -12.34 1.59
N GLU A 264 -16.24 -13.55 1.25
CA GLU A 264 -15.46 -14.75 1.55
C GLU A 264 -14.10 -14.73 0.85
N TRP A 265 -14.08 -14.32 -0.43
CA TRP A 265 -12.83 -14.17 -1.17
C TRP A 265 -11.92 -13.12 -0.53
N ALA A 266 -12.47 -11.97 -0.12
CA ALA A 266 -11.70 -10.92 0.53
C ALA A 266 -11.14 -11.38 1.89
N GLU A 267 -11.88 -12.18 2.64
CA GLU A 267 -11.38 -12.77 3.90
C GLU A 267 -10.24 -13.77 3.68
N GLN A 268 -10.26 -14.51 2.59
CA GLN A 268 -9.20 -15.47 2.29
C GLN A 268 -7.95 -14.82 1.70
N HIS A 269 -8.10 -13.72 0.92
CA HIS A 269 -7.02 -13.19 0.11
C HIS A 269 -6.58 -11.75 0.49
N ILE A 270 -7.44 -10.97 1.17
CA ILE A 270 -7.15 -9.59 1.56
C ILE A 270 -6.99 -9.46 3.07
N TYR A 271 -7.91 -10.02 3.85
CA TYR A 271 -7.91 -9.90 5.31
C TYR A 271 -6.63 -10.39 5.99
N PRO A 272 -5.97 -11.49 5.54
CA PRO A 272 -4.68 -11.89 6.09
C PRO A 272 -3.59 -10.80 5.95
N TRP A 273 -3.58 -10.08 4.84
CA TRP A 273 -2.68 -8.95 4.64
C TRP A 273 -3.01 -7.75 5.53
N TYR A 274 -4.30 -7.47 5.74
CA TYR A 274 -4.73 -6.46 6.71
C TYR A 274 -4.22 -6.78 8.12
N LEU A 275 -4.43 -8.00 8.61
CA LEU A 275 -3.97 -8.42 9.94
C LEU A 275 -2.44 -8.40 10.05
N ASP A 276 -1.75 -8.84 9.01
CA ASP A 276 -0.29 -8.82 8.97
C ASP A 276 0.25 -7.40 9.10
N HIS A 277 -0.33 -6.44 8.36
CA HIS A 277 0.09 -5.03 8.40
C HIS A 277 -0.23 -4.36 9.73
N VAL A 278 -1.37 -4.66 10.35
CA VAL A 278 -1.68 -4.18 11.69
C VAL A 278 -0.60 -4.63 12.69
N ARG A 279 -0.23 -5.91 12.66
CA ARG A 279 0.80 -6.48 13.54
C ARG A 279 2.19 -5.92 13.27
N GLN A 280 2.55 -5.75 12.00
CA GLN A 280 3.82 -5.14 11.61
C GLN A 280 3.92 -3.69 12.10
N ASP A 281 2.88 -2.89 11.85
CA ASP A 281 2.85 -1.49 12.28
C ASP A 281 2.96 -1.37 13.81
N GLU A 282 2.27 -2.22 14.56
CA GLU A 282 2.39 -2.27 16.03
C GLU A 282 3.80 -2.66 16.49
N SER A 283 4.41 -3.65 15.84
CA SER A 283 5.77 -4.12 16.13
C SER A 283 6.81 -3.02 15.86
N ILE A 284 6.75 -2.40 14.68
CA ILE A 284 7.67 -1.33 14.27
C ILE A 284 7.46 -0.10 15.17
N LEU A 285 6.21 0.32 15.38
CA LEU A 285 5.90 1.49 16.21
C LEU A 285 6.43 1.35 17.63
N ARG A 286 6.27 0.15 18.22
CA ARG A 286 6.83 -0.16 19.56
C ARG A 286 8.33 0.06 19.58
N ARG A 287 9.09 -0.46 18.61
CA ARG A 287 10.55 -0.27 18.54
C ARG A 287 10.93 1.19 18.33
N LEU A 288 10.28 1.88 17.40
CA LEU A 288 10.56 3.30 17.10
C LEU A 288 10.17 4.25 18.25
N THR A 289 9.41 3.79 19.23
CA THR A 289 9.08 4.53 20.45
C THR A 289 9.89 4.09 21.67
N GLY A 290 10.95 3.31 21.46
CA GLY A 290 11.86 2.86 22.51
C GLY A 290 11.38 1.63 23.29
N GLY A 291 10.33 0.95 22.83
CA GLY A 291 9.85 -0.29 23.42
C GLY A 291 10.66 -1.51 22.95
N GLU A 292 10.72 -2.53 23.77
CA GLU A 292 11.34 -3.81 23.41
C GLU A 292 10.42 -4.67 22.55
N LEU A 293 11.03 -5.59 21.78
CA LEU A 293 10.30 -6.60 21.05
C LEU A 293 9.58 -7.54 22.04
N ASP A 294 8.28 -7.74 21.85
CA ASP A 294 7.50 -8.64 22.69
C ASP A 294 7.70 -10.10 22.22
N LEU A 295 8.57 -10.82 22.91
CA LEU A 295 8.89 -12.21 22.59
C LEU A 295 7.75 -13.21 22.92
N ALA A 296 6.74 -12.79 23.65
CA ALA A 296 5.55 -13.61 23.95
C ALA A 296 4.56 -13.61 22.77
N GLN A 297 4.60 -12.59 21.91
CA GLN A 297 3.74 -12.48 20.74
C GLN A 297 4.26 -13.35 19.58
N PRO A 298 3.40 -13.65 18.58
CA PRO A 298 3.85 -14.20 17.31
C PRO A 298 4.94 -13.34 16.66
N VAL A 299 5.88 -13.99 15.97
CA VAL A 299 6.91 -13.28 15.21
C VAL A 299 6.24 -12.57 14.02
N THR A 300 6.43 -11.27 13.92
CA THR A 300 5.82 -10.44 12.88
C THR A 300 6.68 -10.41 11.61
N ALA A 301 6.07 -10.11 10.47
CA ALA A 301 6.74 -10.12 9.17
C ALA A 301 7.94 -9.17 9.09
N ASP A 302 7.88 -7.98 9.74
CA ASP A 302 9.01 -7.05 9.84
C ASP A 302 10.22 -7.67 10.55
N VAL A 303 10.00 -8.48 11.58
CA VAL A 303 11.07 -9.20 12.30
C VAL A 303 11.64 -10.34 11.44
N VAL A 304 10.78 -11.09 10.72
CA VAL A 304 11.22 -12.14 9.79
C VAL A 304 12.05 -11.54 8.64
N CYS A 305 11.57 -10.47 8.03
CA CYS A 305 12.28 -9.77 6.95
C CYS A 305 13.62 -9.21 7.42
N SER A 306 13.68 -8.66 8.64
CA SER A 306 14.93 -8.20 9.24
C SER A 306 15.90 -9.36 9.52
N ALA A 307 15.40 -10.50 9.96
CA ALA A 307 16.20 -11.71 10.20
C ALA A 307 16.81 -12.27 8.92
N ALA A 308 16.15 -12.12 7.76
CA ALA A 308 16.68 -12.57 6.48
C ALA A 308 17.98 -11.86 6.06
N ALA A 309 18.26 -10.67 6.62
CA ALA A 309 19.53 -9.97 6.39
C ALA A 309 20.73 -10.66 7.08
N VAL A 310 20.49 -11.39 8.18
CA VAL A 310 21.52 -12.13 8.94
C VAL A 310 21.44 -13.63 8.72
N ASP A 311 20.33 -14.13 8.22
CA ASP A 311 20.13 -15.53 7.82
C ASP A 311 19.49 -15.60 6.42
N PRO A 312 20.31 -15.59 5.35
CA PRO A 312 19.80 -15.60 3.97
C PRO A 312 18.95 -16.82 3.59
N THR A 313 18.98 -17.91 4.39
CA THR A 313 18.12 -19.08 4.14
C THR A 313 16.63 -18.76 4.27
N LEU A 314 16.29 -17.71 5.02
CA LEU A 314 14.91 -17.23 5.18
C LEU A 314 14.36 -16.57 3.90
N MET A 315 15.23 -16.19 2.94
CA MET A 315 14.81 -15.56 1.70
C MET A 315 13.91 -16.46 0.84
N SER A 316 13.97 -17.78 1.00
CA SER A 316 13.06 -18.72 0.33
C SER A 316 11.59 -18.55 0.75
N LEU A 317 11.34 -17.97 1.92
CA LEU A 317 10.00 -17.64 2.44
C LEU A 317 9.71 -16.13 2.28
N VAL A 318 10.69 -15.28 2.57
CA VAL A 318 10.56 -13.83 2.49
C VAL A 318 10.40 -13.35 1.04
N GLY A 319 11.10 -13.96 0.08
CA GLY A 319 11.01 -13.59 -1.34
C GLY A 319 9.59 -13.70 -1.89
N PRO A 320 8.92 -14.87 -1.82
CA PRO A 320 7.53 -15.02 -2.23
C PRO A 320 6.54 -14.11 -1.50
N TYR A 321 6.73 -13.88 -0.19
CA TYR A 321 5.94 -12.93 0.59
C TYR A 321 6.05 -11.51 0.04
N LEU A 322 7.27 -10.98 -0.10
CA LEU A 322 7.51 -9.63 -0.62
C LEU A 322 7.07 -9.44 -2.07
N ALA A 323 7.05 -10.53 -2.85
CA ALA A 323 6.59 -10.54 -4.23
C ALA A 323 5.06 -10.74 -4.36
N LEU A 324 4.33 -10.92 -3.24
CA LEU A 324 2.89 -11.24 -3.21
C LEU A 324 2.53 -12.53 -3.97
N LEU A 325 3.46 -13.48 -4.04
CA LEU A 325 3.26 -14.80 -4.64
C LEU A 325 2.75 -15.82 -3.63
N ALA A 326 2.83 -15.49 -2.35
CA ALA A 326 2.30 -16.28 -1.25
C ALA A 326 1.68 -15.34 -0.20
N GLY A 327 0.70 -15.85 0.55
CA GLY A 327 0.11 -15.12 1.66
C GLY A 327 1.06 -14.91 2.84
N PRO A 328 0.70 -14.07 3.82
CA PRO A 328 1.52 -13.83 5.01
C PRO A 328 1.86 -15.09 5.82
N ASP A 329 1.02 -16.11 5.77
CA ASP A 329 1.17 -17.40 6.45
C ASP A 329 2.43 -18.18 6.03
N ILE A 330 2.99 -17.89 4.84
CA ILE A 330 4.27 -18.50 4.42
C ILE A 330 5.39 -18.20 5.43
N LEU A 331 5.33 -17.06 6.10
CA LEU A 331 6.33 -16.64 7.07
C LEU A 331 6.30 -17.43 8.39
N ASP A 332 5.22 -18.18 8.65
CA ASP A 332 5.13 -19.06 9.82
C ASP A 332 6.25 -20.10 9.81
N GLY A 333 6.66 -20.55 8.61
CA GLY A 333 7.80 -21.43 8.41
C GLY A 333 9.14 -20.87 8.90
N ALA A 334 9.28 -19.56 8.96
CA ALA A 334 10.49 -18.87 9.45
C ALA A 334 10.53 -18.77 10.98
N THR A 335 9.38 -18.85 11.67
CA THR A 335 9.25 -18.59 13.11
C THR A 335 10.22 -19.38 13.97
N PRO A 336 10.44 -20.72 13.81
CA PRO A 336 11.36 -21.46 14.65
C PRO A 336 12.81 -20.97 14.52
N ARG A 337 13.21 -20.53 13.32
CA ARG A 337 14.56 -20.05 13.06
C ARG A 337 14.76 -18.64 13.64
N VAL A 338 13.78 -17.76 13.45
CA VAL A 338 13.81 -16.40 14.00
C VAL A 338 13.80 -16.44 15.53
N ARG A 339 13.00 -17.31 16.15
CA ARG A 339 13.00 -17.47 17.62
C ARG A 339 14.35 -17.92 18.17
N ARG A 340 15.10 -18.76 17.44
CA ARG A 340 16.47 -19.12 17.83
C ARG A 340 17.40 -17.92 17.77
N LEU A 341 17.38 -17.14 16.66
CA LEU A 341 18.18 -15.93 16.57
C LEU A 341 17.90 -14.95 17.72
N LEU A 342 16.62 -14.77 18.07
CA LEU A 342 16.20 -13.93 19.19
C LEU A 342 16.69 -14.46 20.55
N ALA A 343 16.67 -15.79 20.75
CA ALA A 343 17.18 -16.44 21.96
C ALA A 343 18.71 -16.31 22.07
N ASP A 344 19.42 -16.34 20.94
CA ASP A 344 20.86 -16.14 20.85
C ASP A 344 21.27 -14.65 20.99
N GLY A 345 20.30 -13.76 21.27
CA GLY A 345 20.52 -12.33 21.54
C GLY A 345 20.44 -11.42 20.31
N TRP A 346 20.17 -11.95 19.10
CA TRP A 346 19.92 -11.10 17.95
C TRP A 346 18.64 -10.26 18.15
N ARG A 347 18.68 -9.03 17.67
CA ARG A 347 17.50 -8.13 17.62
C ARG A 347 17.47 -7.44 16.26
N PRO A 348 16.27 -7.12 15.72
CA PRO A 348 16.15 -6.21 14.60
C PRO A 348 16.61 -4.82 15.06
N ILE A 349 17.80 -4.45 14.68
CA ILE A 349 18.40 -3.16 15.05
C ILE A 349 18.47 -2.30 13.79
N GLY A 350 17.94 -1.10 13.90
CA GLY A 350 18.07 -0.09 12.87
C GLY A 350 19.55 0.34 12.70
N SER A 351 19.99 0.48 11.46
CA SER A 351 21.33 0.93 11.11
C SER A 351 21.42 2.42 10.79
N GLY A 352 20.26 3.12 10.82
CA GLY A 352 20.20 4.56 10.57
C GLY A 352 20.74 5.40 11.74
N PRO A 353 21.20 6.63 11.47
CA PRO A 353 21.65 7.53 12.51
C PRO A 353 20.50 7.98 13.42
N PRO A 354 20.77 8.45 14.65
CA PRO A 354 19.75 9.02 15.53
C PRO A 354 19.04 10.22 14.89
N SER A 355 17.74 10.39 15.19
CA SER A 355 16.96 11.52 14.67
C SER A 355 17.54 12.89 15.03
N ALA A 356 18.17 13.04 16.19
CA ALA A 356 18.87 14.27 16.56
C ALA A 356 19.97 14.66 15.54
N THR A 357 20.60 13.69 14.87
CA THR A 357 21.55 13.93 13.78
C THR A 357 20.85 14.25 12.46
N VAL A 358 19.65 13.70 12.27
CA VAL A 358 18.88 13.82 11.02
C VAL A 358 18.12 15.13 10.94
N ILE A 359 17.48 15.55 12.04
CA ILE A 359 16.58 16.71 12.08
C ILE A 359 17.18 17.91 12.83
N GLY A 360 18.40 17.82 13.30
CA GLY A 360 19.33 18.72 13.97
C GLY A 360 18.94 20.15 14.25
#